data_4b4d13e5402abce6a1abec4b4a21cb57
#
_entry.id   4b4d13e5402abce6a1abec4b4a21cb57
#
_cell.length_a   1.000
_cell.length_b   1.000
_cell.length_c   1.000
_cell.angle_alpha   90.00
_cell.angle_beta   90.00
_cell.angle_gamma   90.00
#
_symmetry.space_group_name_H-M   'P 1'
#
loop_
_entity.id
_entity.type
_entity.pdbx_description
1 polymer ?
#
loop_
_entity_poly.entity_id
_entity_poly.type
_entity_poly.pdbx_seq_one_letter_code
_entity_poly.pdbx_strand_id
1 'polypeptide(L)'
;MSRDEDSEVSRREFLKATAAAVAALTAAPAALSFGAPRRGAESGTSTIALIKTSDRKRGVEEAMRLLKFPALKGKRVLVKPNFNTADPTPGSTHNDTLGAIVAELKKRGPASVTLGERSGPPDTKKVMEEKGIFDLAASLGFGIVNFEELPEADWIPVSPPGNHWENGFFIPRPVLESDAVVSTCCLKTHAYGGVFSMSLKLAVGMTPKKLMRQLHRSPDQRRMIAEINQGYRPALVILDGIEAFVDGGPSQGKRARADVFLAGADRVAVDAAGLAVLKDLGANAAIMDTKIFDQEQIRRAVEVGLGVQSPGKIRFVTPDKASADYARKLEGILAQG
;
A
#
# COMPACT_ATOMS: atom_id res chain seq x y z
N MET A 1 15.52 -17.24 -62.45
CA MET A 1 16.65 -16.65 -61.73
C MET A 1 16.31 -15.20 -61.47
N SER A 2 15.75 -14.89 -60.34
CA SER A 2 15.57 -13.52 -59.85
C SER A 2 16.25 -13.43 -58.48
N ARG A 3 17.15 -12.50 -58.33
CA ARG A 3 17.92 -12.23 -57.10
C ARG A 3 17.09 -11.38 -56.16
N ASP A 4 17.02 -11.79 -54.91
CA ASP A 4 16.52 -11.03 -53.78
C ASP A 4 17.47 -9.88 -53.51
N GLU A 5 16.93 -8.64 -53.48
CA GLU A 5 17.63 -7.45 -52.99
C GLU A 5 17.24 -7.29 -51.52
N ASP A 6 18.10 -7.75 -50.62
CA ASP A 6 18.03 -7.38 -49.19
C ASP A 6 18.46 -5.92 -49.00
N SER A 7 17.58 -5.08 -48.52
CA SER A 7 17.89 -3.70 -48.18
C SER A 7 18.63 -3.62 -46.84
N GLU A 8 19.96 -3.56 -46.89
CA GLU A 8 20.81 -3.19 -45.75
C GLU A 8 20.53 -1.71 -45.37
N VAL A 9 19.89 -1.48 -44.26
CA VAL A 9 19.80 -0.14 -43.65
C VAL A 9 21.20 0.29 -43.23
N SER A 10 21.71 1.36 -43.86
CA SER A 10 23.09 1.84 -43.68
C SER A 10 23.32 2.25 -42.21
N ARG A 11 24.48 1.88 -41.67
CA ARG A 11 24.96 2.32 -40.32
C ARG A 11 24.85 3.81 -40.09
N ARG A 12 24.87 4.60 -41.17
CA ARG A 12 24.77 6.06 -41.13
C ARG A 12 23.37 6.57 -40.90
N GLU A 13 22.33 5.83 -41.32
CA GLU A 13 20.93 6.16 -41.04
C GLU A 13 20.52 5.73 -39.64
N PHE A 14 21.06 4.59 -39.16
CA PHE A 14 20.90 4.17 -37.75
C PHE A 14 21.50 5.19 -36.77
N LEU A 15 22.68 5.74 -37.07
CA LEU A 15 23.34 6.76 -36.25
C LEU A 15 22.64 8.15 -36.33
N LYS A 16 21.97 8.45 -37.42
CA LYS A 16 21.15 9.69 -37.52
C LYS A 16 19.85 9.59 -36.75
N ALA A 17 19.22 8.41 -36.75
CA ALA A 17 18.01 8.14 -35.96
C ALA A 17 18.28 8.15 -34.45
N THR A 18 19.44 7.64 -34.02
CA THR A 18 19.86 7.69 -32.59
C THR A 18 20.28 9.09 -32.16
N ALA A 19 20.89 9.89 -33.01
CA ALA A 19 21.25 11.29 -32.69
C ALA A 19 20.02 12.21 -32.55
N ALA A 20 18.95 11.97 -33.32
CA ALA A 20 17.70 12.73 -33.20
C ALA A 20 16.90 12.38 -31.94
N ALA A 21 17.03 11.16 -31.43
CA ALA A 21 16.40 10.72 -30.19
C ALA A 21 17.10 11.25 -28.92
N VAL A 22 18.41 11.56 -29.01
CA VAL A 22 19.19 12.10 -27.88
C VAL A 22 19.04 13.63 -27.74
N ALA A 23 18.72 14.33 -28.81
CA ALA A 23 18.56 15.79 -28.76
C ALA A 23 17.23 16.28 -28.15
N ALA A 24 16.26 15.38 -27.92
CA ALA A 24 14.97 15.69 -27.29
C ALA A 24 14.97 15.52 -25.75
N LEU A 25 16.10 15.15 -25.13
CA LEU A 25 16.23 14.84 -23.71
C LEU A 25 17.02 15.87 -22.89
N THR A 26 17.30 17.06 -23.46
CA THR A 26 17.95 18.15 -22.72
C THR A 26 16.99 19.29 -22.33
N ALA A 27 15.71 18.99 -22.09
CA ALA A 27 14.90 19.86 -21.24
C ALA A 27 15.36 19.60 -19.80
N ALA A 28 15.93 20.63 -19.16
CA ALA A 28 16.23 20.60 -17.73
C ALA A 28 15.01 20.05 -16.98
N PRO A 29 15.19 19.15 -16.00
CA PRO A 29 14.07 18.70 -15.22
C PRO A 29 13.43 19.95 -14.60
N ALA A 30 12.22 20.29 -15.02
CA ALA A 30 11.39 21.20 -14.24
C ALA A 30 11.43 20.62 -12.83
N ALA A 31 11.97 21.38 -11.88
CA ALA A 31 11.95 21.00 -10.49
C ALA A 31 10.50 20.59 -10.20
N LEU A 32 10.27 19.28 -9.99
CA LEU A 32 8.98 18.79 -9.55
C LEU A 32 8.71 19.52 -8.25
N SER A 33 7.98 20.60 -8.34
CA SER A 33 7.40 21.27 -7.20
C SER A 33 6.51 20.20 -6.58
N PHE A 34 7.09 19.44 -5.65
CA PHE A 34 6.30 18.68 -4.70
C PHE A 34 5.38 19.70 -4.07
N GLY A 35 4.13 19.72 -4.52
CA GLY A 35 3.12 20.50 -3.84
C GLY A 35 3.32 20.18 -2.38
N ALA A 36 3.68 21.18 -1.58
CA ALA A 36 3.88 21.01 -0.15
C ALA A 36 2.74 20.13 0.34
N PRO A 37 2.99 19.12 1.19
CA PRO A 37 1.92 18.27 1.67
C PRO A 37 0.80 19.22 2.09
N ARG A 38 -0.35 19.15 1.41
CA ARG A 38 -1.48 20.02 1.77
C ARG A 38 -1.66 19.75 3.23
N ARG A 39 -1.33 20.74 4.05
CA ARG A 39 -1.52 20.73 5.50
C ARG A 39 -2.94 20.30 5.75
N GLY A 40 -3.05 19.26 6.56
CA GLY A 40 -4.29 18.93 7.19
C GLY A 40 -5.14 17.98 6.35
N ALA A 41 -5.34 16.78 6.87
CA ALA A 41 -6.73 16.51 7.22
C ALA A 41 -7.17 17.68 8.11
N GLU A 42 -7.73 18.74 7.48
CA GLU A 42 -8.59 19.65 8.22
C GLU A 42 -9.49 18.77 9.07
N SER A 43 -9.86 19.21 10.27
CA SER A 43 -10.75 18.66 11.30
C SER A 43 -11.92 17.76 10.83
N GLY A 44 -11.82 17.15 9.68
CA GLY A 44 -12.80 16.33 8.98
C GLY A 44 -12.89 14.91 9.53
N THR A 45 -14.03 14.29 9.28
CA THR A 45 -14.24 12.86 9.52
C THR A 45 -13.68 12.04 8.37
N SER A 46 -13.13 10.85 8.68
CA SER A 46 -12.70 9.86 7.68
C SER A 46 -13.76 8.76 7.56
N THR A 47 -14.10 8.41 6.32
CA THR A 47 -15.07 7.36 6.03
C THR A 47 -14.34 6.04 5.76
N ILE A 48 -14.73 5.00 6.49
CA ILE A 48 -14.25 3.62 6.33
C ILE A 48 -15.42 2.74 5.87
N ALA A 49 -15.27 2.11 4.72
CA ALA A 49 -16.17 1.03 4.33
C ALA A 49 -15.83 -0.22 5.14
N LEU A 50 -16.85 -0.81 5.78
CA LEU A 50 -16.76 -2.05 6.55
C LEU A 50 -17.73 -3.07 5.96
N ILE A 51 -17.21 -4.20 5.53
CA ILE A 51 -17.97 -5.28 4.91
C ILE A 51 -17.70 -6.59 5.64
N LYS A 52 -18.71 -7.15 6.30
CA LYS A 52 -18.66 -8.50 6.88
C LYS A 52 -18.85 -9.53 5.77
N THR A 53 -17.77 -10.20 5.40
CA THR A 53 -17.76 -11.20 4.33
C THR A 53 -16.53 -12.09 4.39
N SER A 54 -16.69 -13.35 3.98
CA SER A 54 -15.60 -14.26 3.67
C SER A 54 -15.29 -14.34 2.17
N ASP A 55 -15.99 -13.56 1.35
CA ASP A 55 -15.78 -13.46 -0.10
C ASP A 55 -14.94 -12.22 -0.43
N ARG A 56 -13.71 -12.44 -0.93
CA ARG A 56 -12.74 -11.38 -1.26
C ARG A 56 -13.21 -10.50 -2.40
N LYS A 57 -13.85 -11.08 -3.40
CA LYS A 57 -14.39 -10.33 -4.53
C LYS A 57 -15.47 -9.37 -4.06
N ARG A 58 -16.46 -9.88 -3.31
CA ARG A 58 -17.51 -9.05 -2.71
C ARG A 58 -16.92 -7.95 -1.81
N GLY A 59 -15.93 -8.29 -0.98
CA GLY A 59 -15.29 -7.32 -0.08
C GLY A 59 -14.71 -6.13 -0.83
N VAL A 60 -14.00 -6.38 -1.93
CA VAL A 60 -13.40 -5.33 -2.78
C VAL A 60 -14.47 -4.53 -3.54
N GLU A 61 -15.41 -5.20 -4.19
CA GLU A 61 -16.48 -4.57 -4.98
C GLU A 61 -17.33 -3.62 -4.11
N GLU A 62 -17.78 -4.10 -2.94
CA GLU A 62 -18.57 -3.31 -2.01
C GLU A 62 -17.78 -2.15 -1.40
N ALA A 63 -16.50 -2.34 -1.08
CA ALA A 63 -15.64 -1.28 -0.57
C ALA A 63 -15.54 -0.12 -1.56
N MET A 64 -15.24 -0.41 -2.83
CA MET A 64 -15.12 0.62 -3.86
C MET A 64 -16.47 1.28 -4.20
N ARG A 65 -17.56 0.54 -4.12
CA ARG A 65 -18.93 1.06 -4.31
C ARG A 65 -19.33 2.02 -3.20
N LEU A 66 -19.17 1.61 -1.94
CA LEU A 66 -19.55 2.41 -0.76
C LEU A 66 -18.75 3.70 -0.65
N LEU A 67 -17.45 3.65 -0.97
CA LEU A 67 -16.57 4.82 -0.95
C LEU A 67 -16.72 5.69 -2.21
N LYS A 68 -17.58 5.31 -3.16
CA LYS A 68 -17.78 6.01 -4.44
C LYS A 68 -16.44 6.26 -5.14
N PHE A 69 -15.58 5.21 -5.18
CA PHE A 69 -14.25 5.32 -5.76
C PHE A 69 -14.34 5.83 -7.21
N PRO A 70 -13.60 6.88 -7.59
CA PRO A 70 -13.85 7.64 -8.80
C PRO A 70 -13.52 6.87 -10.08
N ALA A 71 -13.98 7.40 -11.22
CA ALA A 71 -13.50 6.97 -12.53
C ALA A 71 -12.00 7.28 -12.70
N LEU A 72 -11.30 6.41 -13.42
CA LEU A 72 -9.85 6.46 -13.61
C LEU A 72 -9.45 6.68 -15.07
N LYS A 73 -10.38 7.19 -15.90
CA LYS A 73 -10.16 7.35 -17.34
C LYS A 73 -8.84 8.08 -17.63
N GLY A 74 -7.96 7.42 -18.37
CA GLY A 74 -6.66 7.95 -18.76
C GLY A 74 -5.62 8.03 -17.62
N LYS A 75 -5.91 7.54 -16.41
CA LYS A 75 -5.00 7.58 -15.25
C LYS A 75 -4.07 6.38 -15.21
N ARG A 76 -2.82 6.60 -14.79
CA ARG A 76 -1.86 5.55 -14.46
C ARG A 76 -2.07 5.16 -13.00
N VAL A 77 -2.43 3.91 -12.75
CA VAL A 77 -2.73 3.42 -11.41
C VAL A 77 -1.64 2.44 -10.97
N LEU A 78 -1.07 2.68 -9.79
CA LEU A 78 -0.16 1.74 -9.15
C LEU A 78 -0.89 0.99 -8.04
N VAL A 79 -0.82 -0.33 -8.05
CA VAL A 79 -1.31 -1.19 -6.98
C VAL A 79 -0.14 -1.64 -6.12
N LYS A 80 -0.17 -1.33 -4.82
CA LYS A 80 0.83 -1.77 -3.84
C LYS A 80 0.24 -2.88 -2.97
N PRO A 81 0.56 -4.16 -3.23
CA PRO A 81 0.20 -5.27 -2.37
C PRO A 81 1.10 -5.36 -1.14
N ASN A 82 0.83 -6.32 -0.26
CA ASN A 82 1.72 -6.74 0.81
C ASN A 82 2.34 -8.10 0.46
N PHE A 83 3.49 -8.10 -0.18
CA PHE A 83 4.29 -9.30 -0.46
C PHE A 83 5.60 -9.27 0.31
N ASN A 84 5.50 -9.24 1.65
CA ASN A 84 6.69 -9.33 2.51
C ASN A 84 7.49 -10.61 2.24
N THR A 85 6.77 -11.69 2.00
CA THR A 85 7.23 -13.06 1.64
C THR A 85 6.20 -13.68 0.71
N ALA A 86 6.42 -14.93 0.28
CA ALA A 86 5.42 -15.71 -0.46
C ALA A 86 4.39 -16.43 0.43
N ASP A 87 4.49 -16.28 1.75
CA ASP A 87 3.58 -16.93 2.70
C ASP A 87 2.10 -16.65 2.37
N PRO A 88 1.20 -17.59 2.66
CA PRO A 88 -0.22 -17.39 2.43
C PRO A 88 -0.80 -16.29 3.34
N THR A 89 -1.95 -15.75 2.97
CA THR A 89 -2.70 -14.78 3.80
C THR A 89 -2.93 -15.33 5.22
N PRO A 90 -2.79 -14.52 6.28
CA PRO A 90 -2.55 -13.08 6.30
C PRO A 90 -1.05 -12.68 6.28
N GLY A 91 -0.13 -13.59 6.00
CA GLY A 91 1.29 -13.29 5.80
C GLY A 91 1.52 -12.34 4.62
N SER A 92 0.84 -12.61 3.50
CA SER A 92 0.87 -11.79 2.29
C SER A 92 -0.52 -11.62 1.69
N THR A 93 -0.69 -10.62 0.83
CA THR A 93 -1.94 -10.38 0.09
C THR A 93 -2.37 -11.62 -0.69
N HIS A 94 -3.64 -11.97 -0.59
CA HIS A 94 -4.25 -13.08 -1.33
C HIS A 94 -4.43 -12.71 -2.81
N ASN A 95 -4.18 -13.65 -3.72
CA ASN A 95 -4.29 -13.41 -5.17
C ASN A 95 -5.72 -13.04 -5.58
N ASP A 96 -6.76 -13.60 -4.94
CA ASP A 96 -8.15 -13.23 -5.24
C ASP A 96 -8.44 -11.78 -4.85
N THR A 97 -7.89 -11.29 -3.73
CA THR A 97 -8.01 -9.87 -3.32
C THR A 97 -7.33 -8.97 -4.36
N LEU A 98 -6.12 -9.32 -4.78
CA LEU A 98 -5.40 -8.58 -5.83
C LEU A 98 -6.15 -8.61 -7.14
N GLY A 99 -6.61 -9.78 -7.57
CA GLY A 99 -7.38 -9.96 -8.81
C GLY A 99 -8.68 -9.15 -8.82
N ALA A 100 -9.41 -9.15 -7.70
CA ALA A 100 -10.63 -8.35 -7.55
C ALA A 100 -10.33 -6.84 -7.63
N ILE A 101 -9.25 -6.37 -6.99
CA ILE A 101 -8.82 -4.96 -7.07
C ILE A 101 -8.50 -4.58 -8.50
N VAL A 102 -7.69 -5.38 -9.21
CA VAL A 102 -7.33 -5.10 -10.62
C VAL A 102 -8.57 -5.09 -11.51
N ALA A 103 -9.47 -6.05 -11.35
CA ALA A 103 -10.72 -6.11 -12.12
C ALA A 103 -11.59 -4.87 -11.89
N GLU A 104 -11.75 -4.43 -10.64
CA GLU A 104 -12.51 -3.23 -10.29
C GLU A 104 -11.85 -1.94 -10.81
N LEU A 105 -10.52 -1.86 -10.80
CA LEU A 105 -9.80 -0.73 -11.37
C LEU A 105 -10.00 -0.66 -12.88
N LYS A 106 -9.91 -1.79 -13.58
CA LYS A 106 -10.09 -1.85 -15.05
C LYS A 106 -11.49 -1.43 -15.50
N LYS A 107 -12.53 -1.77 -14.76
CA LYS A 107 -13.90 -1.30 -15.03
C LYS A 107 -14.00 0.25 -15.04
N ARG A 108 -13.04 0.96 -14.42
CA ARG A 108 -13.00 2.43 -14.34
C ARG A 108 -12.19 3.11 -15.43
N GLY A 109 -11.64 2.35 -16.39
CA GLY A 109 -10.99 2.84 -17.60
C GLY A 109 -9.63 3.51 -17.42
N PRO A 110 -8.72 3.00 -16.57
CA PRO A 110 -7.37 3.56 -16.45
C PRO A 110 -6.57 3.40 -17.74
N ALA A 111 -5.57 4.25 -17.95
CA ALA A 111 -4.59 4.08 -19.02
C ALA A 111 -3.69 2.86 -18.77
N SER A 112 -3.33 2.65 -17.51
CA SER A 112 -2.58 1.46 -17.08
C SER A 112 -2.88 1.11 -15.62
N VAL A 113 -2.76 -0.19 -15.31
CA VAL A 113 -2.67 -0.70 -13.94
C VAL A 113 -1.33 -1.41 -13.83
N THR A 114 -0.52 -1.02 -12.84
CA THR A 114 0.81 -1.58 -12.60
C THR A 114 0.93 -1.98 -11.14
N LEU A 115 1.33 -3.21 -10.87
CA LEU A 115 1.70 -3.67 -9.55
C LEU A 115 3.13 -3.22 -9.26
N GLY A 116 3.37 -2.60 -8.10
CA GLY A 116 4.69 -2.24 -7.64
C GLY A 116 5.00 -2.86 -6.28
N GLU A 117 6.13 -3.56 -6.13
CA GLU A 117 6.49 -4.22 -4.88
C GLU A 117 8.00 -4.28 -4.64
N ARG A 118 8.36 -4.24 -3.35
CA ARG A 118 9.64 -4.67 -2.81
C ARG A 118 9.36 -5.52 -1.56
N SER A 119 9.70 -6.80 -1.64
CA SER A 119 9.53 -7.78 -0.58
C SER A 119 10.45 -7.52 0.63
N GLY A 120 10.18 -8.18 1.75
CA GLY A 120 11.01 -8.13 2.94
C GLY A 120 12.41 -8.75 2.71
N PRO A 121 12.82 -9.75 3.52
CA PRO A 121 14.13 -10.38 3.35
C PRO A 121 14.32 -11.12 2.02
N PRO A 122 13.33 -11.88 1.48
CA PRO A 122 13.52 -12.64 0.24
C PRO A 122 13.65 -11.73 -0.98
N ASP A 123 14.19 -12.29 -2.06
CA ASP A 123 14.20 -11.68 -3.39
C ASP A 123 12.77 -11.42 -3.89
N THR A 124 12.50 -10.22 -4.31
CA THR A 124 11.14 -9.78 -4.69
C THR A 124 10.60 -10.51 -5.92
N LYS A 125 11.46 -10.79 -6.90
CA LYS A 125 11.06 -11.52 -8.12
C LYS A 125 10.66 -12.94 -7.77
N LYS A 126 11.48 -13.64 -6.95
CA LYS A 126 11.16 -15.00 -6.48
C LYS A 126 9.84 -15.04 -5.69
N VAL A 127 9.60 -14.08 -4.81
CA VAL A 127 8.31 -14.00 -4.09
C VAL A 127 7.14 -13.87 -5.07
N MET A 128 7.27 -13.05 -6.10
CA MET A 128 6.22 -12.88 -7.11
C MET A 128 6.05 -14.15 -7.98
N GLU A 129 7.15 -14.85 -8.31
CA GLU A 129 7.13 -16.15 -9.02
C GLU A 129 6.40 -17.22 -8.20
N GLU A 130 6.79 -17.41 -6.93
CA GLU A 130 6.18 -18.39 -6.02
C GLU A 130 4.69 -18.12 -5.77
N LYS A 131 4.27 -16.86 -5.81
CA LYS A 131 2.86 -16.45 -5.69
C LYS A 131 2.09 -16.52 -7.01
N GLY A 132 2.71 -16.86 -8.13
CA GLY A 132 2.06 -16.89 -9.45
C GLY A 132 1.63 -15.50 -9.95
N ILE A 133 2.31 -14.42 -9.54
CA ILE A 133 1.90 -13.05 -9.87
C ILE A 133 2.11 -12.72 -11.34
N PHE A 134 3.13 -13.31 -12.00
CA PHE A 134 3.37 -13.09 -13.43
C PHE A 134 2.25 -13.68 -14.28
N ASP A 135 1.76 -14.87 -13.94
CA ASP A 135 0.63 -15.50 -14.63
C ASP A 135 -0.67 -14.73 -14.39
N LEU A 136 -0.88 -14.27 -13.16
CA LEU A 136 -2.02 -13.41 -12.81
C LEU A 136 -1.97 -12.09 -13.61
N ALA A 137 -0.78 -11.50 -13.74
CA ALA A 137 -0.58 -10.27 -14.50
C ALA A 137 -0.86 -10.47 -15.99
N ALA A 138 -0.38 -11.58 -16.57
CA ALA A 138 -0.68 -11.92 -17.95
C ALA A 138 -2.17 -12.16 -18.18
N SER A 139 -2.84 -12.89 -17.29
CA SER A 139 -4.26 -13.20 -17.41
C SER A 139 -5.17 -11.98 -17.25
N LEU A 140 -4.84 -11.08 -16.34
CA LEU A 140 -5.63 -9.87 -16.07
C LEU A 140 -5.13 -8.64 -16.82
N GLY A 141 -3.98 -8.71 -17.51
CA GLY A 141 -3.41 -7.63 -18.30
C GLY A 141 -3.00 -6.42 -17.47
N PHE A 142 -2.20 -6.57 -16.42
CA PHE A 142 -1.58 -5.48 -15.69
C PHE A 142 -0.05 -5.57 -15.73
N GLY A 143 0.62 -4.43 -15.58
CA GLY A 143 2.09 -4.35 -15.54
C GLY A 143 2.66 -4.71 -14.16
N ILE A 144 3.96 -5.03 -14.13
CA ILE A 144 4.70 -5.27 -12.88
C ILE A 144 5.95 -4.39 -12.88
N VAL A 145 6.22 -3.76 -11.74
CA VAL A 145 7.48 -3.08 -11.44
C VAL A 145 8.06 -3.67 -10.16
N ASN A 146 9.18 -4.37 -10.29
CA ASN A 146 9.96 -4.80 -9.14
C ASN A 146 10.80 -3.62 -8.64
N PHE A 147 10.43 -3.06 -7.47
CA PHE A 147 11.16 -1.93 -6.91
C PHE A 147 12.60 -2.29 -6.52
N GLU A 148 12.89 -3.55 -6.27
CA GLU A 148 14.25 -4.00 -5.95
C GLU A 148 15.21 -3.89 -7.14
N GLU A 149 14.68 -3.93 -8.37
CA GLU A 149 15.44 -3.82 -9.62
C GLU A 149 15.54 -2.38 -10.15
N LEU A 150 14.95 -1.41 -9.44
CA LEU A 150 15.02 -0.01 -9.84
C LEU A 150 16.46 0.51 -9.78
N PRO A 151 16.91 1.28 -10.79
CA PRO A 151 18.17 1.98 -10.71
C PRO A 151 18.18 3.00 -9.56
N GLU A 152 19.35 3.33 -9.04
CA GLU A 152 19.48 4.23 -7.88
C GLU A 152 18.81 5.60 -8.12
N ALA A 153 18.87 6.11 -9.34
CA ALA A 153 18.25 7.39 -9.73
C ALA A 153 16.72 7.40 -9.63
N ASP A 154 16.08 6.22 -9.57
CA ASP A 154 14.61 6.08 -9.42
C ASP A 154 14.16 5.93 -7.98
N TRP A 155 15.09 5.98 -7.04
CA TRP A 155 14.81 6.11 -5.62
C TRP A 155 14.88 7.58 -5.21
N ILE A 156 13.73 8.23 -5.11
CA ILE A 156 13.63 9.67 -4.85
C ILE A 156 13.78 9.95 -3.34
N PRO A 157 14.76 10.76 -2.92
CA PRO A 157 14.99 11.06 -1.51
C PRO A 157 13.86 11.93 -0.93
N VAL A 158 13.45 11.61 0.29
CA VAL A 158 12.44 12.32 1.08
C VAL A 158 12.96 12.49 2.50
N SER A 159 13.04 13.72 2.99
CA SER A 159 13.51 14.01 4.35
C SER A 159 12.65 15.08 5.01
N PRO A 160 11.46 14.72 5.52
CA PRO A 160 10.60 15.67 6.20
C PRO A 160 11.25 16.20 7.49
N PRO A 161 10.99 17.45 7.88
CA PRO A 161 11.52 17.98 9.14
C PRO A 161 11.11 17.14 10.36
N GLY A 162 12.04 16.90 11.28
CA GLY A 162 11.78 16.16 12.52
C GLY A 162 11.54 14.65 12.34
N ASN A 163 11.97 14.07 11.21
CA ASN A 163 11.97 12.61 11.04
C ASN A 163 13.13 11.96 11.81
N HIS A 164 13.01 10.65 12.07
CA HIS A 164 13.99 9.86 12.83
C HIS A 164 14.98 9.08 11.94
N TRP A 165 14.92 9.28 10.63
CA TRP A 165 15.86 8.70 9.68
C TRP A 165 17.12 9.56 9.60
N GLU A 166 18.31 8.96 9.64
CA GLU A 166 19.60 9.68 9.63
C GLU A 166 19.73 10.65 8.45
N ASN A 167 19.36 10.19 7.25
CA ASN A 167 19.45 10.97 6.01
C ASN A 167 18.11 10.97 5.24
N GLY A 168 16.98 10.85 5.96
CA GLY A 168 15.69 10.64 5.34
C GLY A 168 15.53 9.22 4.79
N PHE A 169 14.53 9.05 3.94
CA PHE A 169 14.18 7.79 3.30
C PHE A 169 13.96 8.01 1.79
N PHE A 170 13.60 6.97 1.06
CA PHE A 170 13.38 7.07 -0.38
C PHE A 170 12.02 6.51 -0.75
N ILE A 171 11.43 7.05 -1.82
CA ILE A 171 10.20 6.54 -2.45
C ILE A 171 10.51 6.21 -3.92
N PRO A 172 10.00 5.09 -4.45
CA PRO A 172 10.21 4.73 -5.85
C PRO A 172 9.55 5.74 -6.79
N ARG A 173 10.26 6.19 -7.82
CA ARG A 173 9.73 7.09 -8.86
C ARG A 173 8.39 6.62 -9.43
N PRO A 174 8.15 5.32 -9.75
CA PRO A 174 6.87 4.84 -10.25
C PRO A 174 5.68 5.12 -9.32
N VAL A 175 5.90 5.18 -8.00
CA VAL A 175 4.86 5.56 -7.01
C VAL A 175 4.51 7.03 -7.16
N LEU A 176 5.51 7.92 -7.29
CA LEU A 176 5.32 9.36 -7.39
C LEU A 176 4.74 9.79 -8.73
N GLU A 177 5.05 9.06 -9.80
CA GLU A 177 4.54 9.33 -11.14
C GLU A 177 3.16 8.75 -11.42
N SER A 178 2.65 7.91 -10.52
CA SER A 178 1.30 7.37 -10.65
C SER A 178 0.25 8.43 -10.31
N ASP A 179 -0.83 8.48 -11.09
CA ASP A 179 -1.96 9.38 -10.84
C ASP A 179 -2.81 8.93 -9.66
N ALA A 180 -2.78 7.64 -9.33
CA ALA A 180 -3.42 7.06 -8.16
C ALA A 180 -2.64 5.84 -7.65
N VAL A 181 -2.49 5.74 -6.34
CA VAL A 181 -1.93 4.56 -5.66
C VAL A 181 -3.05 3.87 -4.90
N VAL A 182 -3.29 2.58 -5.20
CA VAL A 182 -4.20 1.72 -4.47
C VAL A 182 -3.39 0.72 -3.67
N SER A 183 -3.50 0.75 -2.36
CA SER A 183 -2.77 -0.12 -1.45
C SER A 183 -3.67 -1.25 -0.94
N THR A 184 -3.11 -2.47 -0.78
CA THR A 184 -3.81 -3.55 -0.08
C THR A 184 -2.91 -4.20 0.95
N CYS A 185 -3.45 -4.38 2.14
CA CYS A 185 -2.74 -4.95 3.28
C CYS A 185 -3.56 -6.03 3.97
N CYS A 186 -2.92 -6.80 4.85
CA CYS A 186 -3.55 -7.84 5.64
C CYS A 186 -3.68 -7.38 7.09
N LEU A 187 -4.66 -7.96 7.80
CA LEU A 187 -4.88 -7.71 9.22
C LEU A 187 -3.94 -8.58 10.07
N LYS A 188 -2.96 -7.98 10.74
CA LYS A 188 -1.99 -8.77 11.51
C LYS A 188 -1.18 -8.01 12.55
N THR A 189 -0.82 -8.74 13.63
CA THR A 189 0.25 -8.37 14.56
C THR A 189 1.63 -8.46 13.92
N HIS A 190 2.67 -7.98 14.60
CA HIS A 190 4.05 -8.00 14.12
C HIS A 190 5.05 -8.16 15.27
N ALA A 191 5.67 -9.32 15.37
CA ALA A 191 6.58 -9.69 16.46
C ALA A 191 7.92 -8.91 16.46
N TYR A 192 8.40 -8.47 15.29
CA TYR A 192 9.73 -7.84 15.17
C TYR A 192 9.68 -6.33 15.43
N GLY A 193 9.21 -5.92 16.61
CA GLY A 193 9.18 -4.53 17.06
C GLY A 193 8.08 -3.65 16.48
N GLY A 194 7.40 -4.08 15.41
CA GLY A 194 6.38 -3.28 14.74
C GLY A 194 5.00 -3.27 15.40
N VAL A 195 4.71 -4.15 16.34
CA VAL A 195 3.43 -4.37 17.03
C VAL A 195 2.32 -4.86 16.08
N PHE A 196 2.05 -4.13 15.00
CA PHE A 196 1.10 -4.51 13.95
C PHE A 196 1.62 -4.17 12.55
N SER A 197 1.06 -4.81 11.55
CA SER A 197 1.40 -4.65 10.13
C SER A 197 0.13 -4.53 9.31
N MET A 198 -0.25 -3.29 9.01
CA MET A 198 -1.39 -2.97 8.15
C MET A 198 -1.01 -1.85 7.18
N SER A 199 -1.81 -0.83 6.99
CA SER A 199 -1.65 0.21 5.97
C SER A 199 -0.39 1.06 6.19
N LEU A 200 -0.12 1.55 7.40
CA LEU A 200 1.05 2.38 7.69
C LEU A 200 2.34 1.61 7.44
N LYS A 201 2.42 0.36 7.90
CA LYS A 201 3.64 -0.45 7.73
C LYS A 201 3.85 -0.95 6.30
N LEU A 202 2.82 -0.96 5.46
CA LEU A 202 2.93 -1.28 4.04
C LEU A 202 3.94 -0.38 3.31
N ALA A 203 4.08 0.87 3.77
CA ALA A 203 5.03 1.86 3.24
C ALA A 203 6.50 1.40 3.33
N VAL A 204 6.85 0.49 4.24
CA VAL A 204 8.21 -0.09 4.34
C VAL A 204 8.61 -0.79 3.04
N GLY A 205 7.68 -1.38 2.31
CA GLY A 205 7.89 -1.95 0.97
C GLY A 205 8.06 -0.90 -0.14
N MET A 206 8.04 0.38 0.19
CA MET A 206 8.35 1.50 -0.71
C MET A 206 9.68 2.19 -0.38
N THR A 207 10.54 1.57 0.44
CA THR A 207 11.90 2.03 0.72
C THR A 207 12.91 0.96 0.32
N PRO A 208 14.14 1.31 -0.10
CA PRO A 208 15.12 0.33 -0.55
C PRO A 208 15.60 -0.57 0.59
N LYS A 209 15.99 -1.81 0.27
CA LYS A 209 16.48 -2.80 1.26
C LYS A 209 17.69 -2.29 2.06
N LYS A 210 18.54 -1.45 1.48
CA LYS A 210 19.72 -0.86 2.16
C LYS A 210 19.35 -0.12 3.46
N LEU A 211 18.13 0.41 3.58
CA LEU A 211 17.65 1.11 4.76
C LEU A 211 17.08 0.19 5.86
N MET A 212 16.85 -1.08 5.57
CA MET A 212 16.19 -1.98 6.53
C MET A 212 17.02 -2.24 7.78
N ARG A 213 18.35 -2.20 7.68
CA ARG A 213 19.24 -2.34 8.85
C ARG A 213 19.06 -1.17 9.82
N GLN A 214 18.97 0.06 9.30
CA GLN A 214 18.73 1.25 10.13
C GLN A 214 17.35 1.15 10.80
N LEU A 215 16.29 0.86 10.00
CA LEU A 215 14.93 0.73 10.52
C LEU A 215 14.81 -0.30 11.65
N HIS A 216 15.34 -1.52 11.45
CA HIS A 216 15.15 -2.60 12.43
C HIS A 216 16.04 -2.51 13.66
N ARG A 217 17.08 -1.67 13.66
CA ARG A 217 17.95 -1.42 14.82
C ARG A 217 17.59 -0.17 15.60
N SER A 218 16.75 0.68 15.04
CA SER A 218 16.36 1.94 15.67
C SER A 218 15.36 1.69 16.82
N PRO A 219 15.54 2.36 17.97
CA PRO A 219 14.52 2.43 19.02
C PRO A 219 13.25 3.14 18.53
N ASP A 220 13.37 4.01 17.50
CA ASP A 220 12.28 4.76 16.90
C ASP A 220 11.64 4.05 15.71
N GLN A 221 11.85 2.73 15.56
CA GLN A 221 11.36 1.93 14.44
C GLN A 221 9.88 2.23 14.08
N ARG A 222 9.01 2.30 15.07
CA ARG A 222 7.57 2.52 14.86
C ARG A 222 7.26 3.93 14.38
N ARG A 223 8.01 4.92 14.84
CA ARG A 223 7.93 6.31 14.34
C ARG A 223 8.44 6.40 12.91
N MET A 224 9.58 5.79 12.62
CA MET A 224 10.17 5.75 11.28
C MET A 224 9.23 5.08 10.26
N ILE A 225 8.50 4.03 10.66
CA ILE A 225 7.46 3.41 9.82
C ILE A 225 6.36 4.41 9.46
N ALA A 226 5.85 5.15 10.44
CA ALA A 226 4.84 6.17 10.19
C ALA A 226 5.34 7.27 9.25
N GLU A 227 6.58 7.71 9.42
CA GLU A 227 7.22 8.80 8.67
C GLU A 227 7.36 8.52 7.18
N ILE A 228 7.64 7.28 6.76
CA ILE A 228 7.71 6.91 5.33
C ILE A 228 6.41 7.33 4.60
N ASN A 229 5.29 7.29 5.30
CA ASN A 229 4.00 7.64 4.74
C ASN A 229 3.83 9.12 4.38
N GLN A 230 4.76 9.99 4.75
CA GLN A 230 4.79 11.38 4.28
C GLN A 230 5.26 11.49 2.82
N GLY A 231 5.96 10.48 2.31
CA GLY A 231 6.51 10.48 0.94
C GLY A 231 5.50 10.17 -0.15
N TYR A 232 4.31 9.68 0.17
CA TYR A 232 3.26 9.38 -0.82
C TYR A 232 1.86 9.38 -0.19
N ARG A 233 0.82 9.43 -1.03
CA ARG A 233 -0.58 9.38 -0.56
C ARG A 233 -1.37 8.35 -1.37
N PRO A 234 -1.92 7.29 -0.75
CA PRO A 234 -2.82 6.39 -1.43
C PRO A 234 -4.17 7.07 -1.71
N ALA A 235 -4.74 6.77 -2.86
CA ALA A 235 -6.11 7.11 -3.20
C ALA A 235 -7.11 6.18 -2.50
N LEU A 236 -6.69 4.95 -2.22
CA LEU A 236 -7.47 3.93 -1.53
C LEU A 236 -6.54 2.94 -0.84
N VAL A 237 -6.92 2.53 0.35
CA VAL A 237 -6.37 1.38 1.07
C VAL A 237 -7.48 0.36 1.24
N ILE A 238 -7.20 -0.92 0.93
CA ILE A 238 -8.07 -2.05 1.19
C ILE A 238 -7.34 -3.01 2.14
N LEU A 239 -7.94 -3.27 3.28
CA LEU A 239 -7.45 -4.21 4.27
C LEU A 239 -8.29 -5.49 4.18
N ASP A 240 -7.64 -6.60 3.80
CA ASP A 240 -8.19 -7.95 3.85
C ASP A 240 -8.04 -8.49 5.28
N GLY A 241 -9.14 -8.56 5.99
CA GLY A 241 -9.26 -9.08 7.34
C GLY A 241 -10.13 -10.32 7.43
N ILE A 242 -10.26 -11.11 6.36
CA ILE A 242 -10.94 -12.43 6.47
C ILE A 242 -10.22 -13.27 7.50
N GLU A 243 -8.91 -13.37 7.40
CA GLU A 243 -8.03 -13.97 8.40
C GLU A 243 -7.08 -12.91 8.97
N ALA A 244 -6.71 -13.08 10.23
CA ALA A 244 -5.78 -12.22 10.93
C ALA A 244 -4.68 -13.04 11.62
N PHE A 245 -3.49 -12.46 11.82
CA PHE A 245 -2.61 -12.88 12.90
C PHE A 245 -2.95 -12.08 14.16
N VAL A 246 -3.34 -12.77 15.23
CA VAL A 246 -3.63 -12.16 16.52
C VAL A 246 -2.45 -12.20 17.47
N ASP A 247 -1.41 -12.98 17.12
CA ASP A 247 -0.12 -13.01 17.78
C ASP A 247 0.96 -13.47 16.78
N GLY A 248 2.22 -13.06 16.98
CA GLY A 248 3.30 -13.31 16.04
C GLY A 248 3.27 -12.34 14.86
N GLY A 249 3.34 -12.88 13.61
CA GLY A 249 3.49 -12.06 12.38
C GLY A 249 4.92 -11.54 12.16
N PRO A 250 5.29 -11.07 11.00
CA PRO A 250 4.41 -10.72 9.86
C PRO A 250 4.11 -11.87 8.89
N SER A 251 4.88 -12.97 8.91
CA SER A 251 4.76 -14.08 7.95
C SER A 251 4.02 -15.27 8.53
N GLN A 252 4.23 -15.54 9.81
CA GLN A 252 3.63 -16.64 10.55
C GLN A 252 3.15 -16.16 11.92
N GLY A 253 2.07 -16.76 12.45
CA GLY A 253 1.51 -16.38 13.73
C GLY A 253 0.23 -17.15 14.06
N LYS A 254 -0.32 -16.88 15.25
CA LYS A 254 -1.62 -17.42 15.68
C LYS A 254 -2.72 -16.80 14.83
N ARG A 255 -3.49 -17.62 14.11
CA ARG A 255 -4.57 -17.18 13.23
C ARG A 255 -5.90 -17.04 13.96
N ALA A 256 -6.69 -16.09 13.53
CA ALA A 256 -8.11 -15.95 13.87
C ALA A 256 -8.88 -15.48 12.61
N ARG A 257 -10.19 -15.71 12.59
CA ARG A 257 -11.06 -15.24 11.50
C ARG A 257 -11.86 -14.04 11.98
N ALA A 258 -11.83 -12.96 11.20
CA ALA A 258 -12.70 -11.82 11.39
C ALA A 258 -13.76 -11.70 10.30
N ASP A 259 -13.55 -12.31 9.14
CA ASP A 259 -14.45 -12.23 7.98
C ASP A 259 -14.88 -10.80 7.68
N VAL A 260 -13.91 -9.89 7.56
CA VAL A 260 -14.14 -8.46 7.36
C VAL A 260 -13.20 -7.88 6.32
N PHE A 261 -13.72 -6.95 5.53
CA PHE A 261 -12.96 -6.00 4.74
C PHE A 261 -13.12 -4.61 5.30
N LEU A 262 -12.01 -3.86 5.38
CA LEU A 262 -12.00 -2.44 5.72
C LEU A 262 -11.36 -1.68 4.56
N ALA A 263 -11.92 -0.54 4.20
CA ALA A 263 -11.29 0.29 3.16
C ALA A 263 -11.54 1.79 3.42
N GLY A 264 -10.56 2.60 3.02
CA GLY A 264 -10.64 4.06 3.12
C GLY A 264 -9.45 4.74 2.48
N ALA A 265 -9.49 6.05 2.33
CA ALA A 265 -8.36 6.85 1.84
C ALA A 265 -7.40 7.26 2.97
N ASP A 266 -7.85 7.19 4.23
CA ASP A 266 -7.10 7.57 5.42
C ASP A 266 -6.46 6.34 6.06
N ARG A 267 -5.14 6.26 6.00
CA ARG A 267 -4.36 5.14 6.54
C ARG A 267 -4.46 5.00 8.05
N VAL A 268 -4.54 6.13 8.77
CA VAL A 268 -4.68 6.14 10.23
C VAL A 268 -6.03 5.56 10.61
N ALA A 269 -7.10 5.99 9.93
CA ALA A 269 -8.44 5.47 10.18
C ALA A 269 -8.59 3.98 9.83
N VAL A 270 -7.97 3.53 8.72
CA VAL A 270 -7.96 2.09 8.34
C VAL A 270 -7.22 1.26 9.40
N ASP A 271 -6.04 1.71 9.84
CA ASP A 271 -5.24 0.98 10.83
C ASP A 271 -5.91 1.01 12.22
N ALA A 272 -6.52 2.14 12.62
CA ALA A 272 -7.29 2.23 13.85
C ALA A 272 -8.49 1.29 13.85
N ALA A 273 -9.24 1.20 12.74
CA ALA A 273 -10.33 0.24 12.58
C ALA A 273 -9.81 -1.22 12.59
N GLY A 274 -8.66 -1.49 11.95
CA GLY A 274 -8.01 -2.79 11.99
C GLY A 274 -7.55 -3.18 13.41
N LEU A 275 -7.01 -2.25 14.18
CA LEU A 275 -6.66 -2.47 15.59
C LEU A 275 -7.89 -2.77 16.44
N ALA A 276 -9.04 -2.11 16.18
CA ALA A 276 -10.29 -2.44 16.84
C ALA A 276 -10.74 -3.88 16.53
N VAL A 277 -10.55 -4.35 15.28
CA VAL A 277 -10.82 -5.77 14.94
C VAL A 277 -9.85 -6.70 15.68
N LEU A 278 -8.54 -6.38 15.74
CA LEU A 278 -7.57 -7.19 16.49
C LEU A 278 -7.90 -7.24 17.99
N LYS A 279 -8.34 -6.14 18.60
CA LYS A 279 -8.83 -6.14 19.99
C LYS A 279 -10.08 -7.01 20.15
N ASP A 280 -11.02 -6.95 19.23
CA ASP A 280 -12.22 -7.82 19.24
C ASP A 280 -11.89 -9.30 19.15
N LEU A 281 -10.83 -9.67 18.46
CA LEU A 281 -10.32 -11.04 18.33
C LEU A 281 -9.47 -11.51 19.53
N GLY A 282 -9.21 -10.66 20.51
CA GLY A 282 -8.34 -10.96 21.64
C GLY A 282 -6.89 -11.17 21.22
N ALA A 283 -6.30 -10.21 20.53
CA ALA A 283 -4.91 -10.25 20.10
C ALA A 283 -3.94 -10.22 21.30
N ASN A 284 -2.62 -10.19 21.02
CA ASN A 284 -1.60 -10.19 22.05
C ASN A 284 -1.62 -8.92 22.94
N ALA A 285 -0.92 -8.97 24.07
CA ALA A 285 -0.89 -7.90 25.07
C ALA A 285 -0.48 -6.54 24.48
N ALA A 286 0.45 -6.49 23.53
CA ALA A 286 0.88 -5.24 22.90
C ALA A 286 -0.27 -4.51 22.17
N ILE A 287 -1.26 -5.26 21.68
CA ILE A 287 -2.49 -4.70 21.09
C ILE A 287 -3.54 -4.44 22.18
N MET A 288 -3.75 -5.40 23.10
CA MET A 288 -4.85 -5.33 24.07
C MET A 288 -4.63 -4.24 25.11
N ASP A 289 -3.41 -4.10 25.63
CA ASP A 289 -3.09 -3.22 26.76
C ASP A 289 -2.79 -1.77 26.38
N THR A 290 -2.73 -1.50 25.06
CA THR A 290 -2.45 -0.15 24.56
C THR A 290 -3.70 0.42 23.89
N LYS A 291 -4.05 1.67 24.21
CA LYS A 291 -5.12 2.36 23.48
C LYS A 291 -4.76 2.53 22.00
N ILE A 292 -5.75 2.47 21.13
CA ILE A 292 -5.54 2.46 19.67
C ILE A 292 -4.75 3.70 19.19
N PHE A 293 -5.14 4.89 19.67
CA PHE A 293 -4.44 6.12 19.29
C PHE A 293 -3.16 6.38 20.09
N ASP A 294 -2.85 5.58 21.12
CA ASP A 294 -1.60 5.59 21.84
C ASP A 294 -0.57 4.59 21.22
N GLN A 295 -0.99 3.73 20.32
CA GLN A 295 -0.05 2.92 19.52
C GLN A 295 0.93 3.84 18.79
N GLU A 296 2.23 3.60 18.97
CA GLU A 296 3.27 4.54 18.55
C GLU A 296 3.27 4.86 17.04
N GLN A 297 2.95 3.88 16.18
CA GLN A 297 2.78 4.12 14.74
C GLN A 297 1.59 5.06 14.45
N ILE A 298 0.45 4.86 15.15
CA ILE A 298 -0.75 5.72 15.01
C ILE A 298 -0.43 7.11 15.52
N ARG A 299 0.07 7.23 16.75
CA ARG A 299 0.40 8.50 17.36
C ARG A 299 1.34 9.33 16.49
N ARG A 300 2.43 8.71 16.01
CA ARG A 300 3.37 9.41 15.13
C ARG A 300 2.74 9.80 13.79
N ALA A 301 1.90 8.96 13.20
CA ALA A 301 1.18 9.29 11.97
C ALA A 301 0.25 10.51 12.17
N VAL A 302 -0.42 10.59 13.31
CA VAL A 302 -1.22 11.76 13.71
C VAL A 302 -0.36 13.02 13.88
N GLU A 303 0.76 12.91 14.61
CA GLU A 303 1.70 14.03 14.83
C GLU A 303 2.21 14.64 13.53
N VAL A 304 2.46 13.81 12.51
CA VAL A 304 2.94 14.27 11.20
C VAL A 304 1.81 14.53 10.18
N GLY A 305 0.56 14.57 10.63
CA GLY A 305 -0.58 15.02 9.83
C GLY A 305 -1.07 14.03 8.76
N LEU A 306 -0.94 12.72 8.97
CA LEU A 306 -1.26 11.71 7.95
C LEU A 306 -2.71 11.24 7.93
N GLY A 307 -3.53 11.59 8.92
CA GLY A 307 -4.92 11.15 8.98
C GLY A 307 -5.69 11.72 10.17
N VAL A 308 -6.81 11.07 10.50
CA VAL A 308 -7.68 11.49 11.64
C VAL A 308 -6.93 11.45 12.97
N GLN A 309 -7.30 12.34 13.86
CA GLN A 309 -6.59 12.57 15.13
C GLN A 309 -7.24 11.85 16.33
N SER A 310 -8.43 11.28 16.15
CA SER A 310 -9.17 10.64 17.25
C SER A 310 -10.22 9.66 16.73
N PRO A 311 -10.67 8.71 17.58
CA PRO A 311 -11.73 7.76 17.22
C PRO A 311 -13.03 8.42 16.74
N GLY A 312 -13.45 9.51 17.40
CA GLY A 312 -14.66 10.25 17.07
C GLY A 312 -14.69 10.86 15.66
N LYS A 313 -13.56 10.81 14.94
CA LYS A 313 -13.43 11.27 13.54
C LYS A 313 -13.56 10.14 12.53
N ILE A 314 -13.74 8.88 12.95
CA ILE A 314 -13.95 7.73 12.08
C ILE A 314 -15.45 7.49 11.92
N ARG A 315 -15.90 7.29 10.69
CA ARG A 315 -17.29 6.94 10.35
C ARG A 315 -17.30 5.69 9.49
N PHE A 316 -18.09 4.70 9.85
CA PHE A 316 -18.29 3.52 9.04
C PHE A 316 -19.45 3.69 8.06
N VAL A 317 -19.26 3.16 6.83
CA VAL A 317 -20.32 2.92 5.86
C VAL A 317 -20.37 1.43 5.56
N THR A 318 -21.55 0.86 5.49
CA THR A 318 -21.77 -0.59 5.46
C THR A 318 -22.80 -0.96 4.41
N PRO A 319 -22.72 -2.16 3.77
CA PRO A 319 -23.66 -2.58 2.75
C PRO A 319 -24.92 -3.25 3.31
N ASP A 320 -24.86 -3.77 4.53
CA ASP A 320 -25.93 -4.61 5.11
C ASP A 320 -25.95 -4.57 6.65
N LYS A 321 -26.98 -5.22 7.22
CA LYS A 321 -27.20 -5.23 8.68
C LYS A 321 -26.04 -5.90 9.44
N ALA A 322 -25.49 -7.02 8.95
CA ALA A 322 -24.39 -7.71 9.62
C ALA A 322 -23.14 -6.83 9.72
N SER A 323 -22.83 -6.14 8.65
CA SER A 323 -21.74 -5.16 8.60
C SER A 323 -22.00 -3.97 9.52
N ALA A 324 -23.26 -3.46 9.57
CA ALA A 324 -23.62 -2.35 10.45
C ALA A 324 -23.59 -2.74 11.94
N ASP A 325 -24.02 -3.94 12.27
CA ASP A 325 -23.96 -4.45 13.65
C ASP A 325 -22.49 -4.58 14.10
N TYR A 326 -21.61 -5.07 13.22
CA TYR A 326 -20.19 -5.18 13.52
C TYR A 326 -19.51 -3.81 13.60
N ALA A 327 -19.88 -2.86 12.74
CA ALA A 327 -19.38 -1.49 12.81
C ALA A 327 -19.68 -0.84 14.16
N ARG A 328 -20.91 -0.97 14.70
CA ARG A 328 -21.26 -0.46 16.03
C ARG A 328 -20.42 -1.08 17.15
N LYS A 329 -20.10 -2.39 17.05
CA LYS A 329 -19.21 -3.04 18.01
C LYS A 329 -17.81 -2.41 17.97
N LEU A 330 -17.25 -2.20 16.75
CA LEU A 330 -15.93 -1.57 16.60
C LEU A 330 -15.93 -0.10 17.04
N GLU A 331 -17.01 0.65 16.84
CA GLU A 331 -17.15 2.02 17.35
C GLU A 331 -17.04 2.05 18.87
N GLY A 332 -17.65 1.06 19.57
CA GLY A 332 -17.52 0.91 21.01
C GLY A 332 -16.08 0.63 21.46
N ILE A 333 -15.36 -0.24 20.74
CA ILE A 333 -13.94 -0.54 21.01
C ILE A 333 -13.05 0.67 20.74
N LEU A 334 -13.27 1.36 19.63
CA LEU A 334 -12.54 2.60 19.28
C LEU A 334 -12.74 3.70 20.34
N ALA A 335 -13.94 3.82 20.90
CA ALA A 335 -14.26 4.83 21.92
C ALA A 335 -13.60 4.56 23.28
N GLN A 336 -13.37 3.28 23.59
CA GLN A 336 -12.69 2.87 24.81
C GLN A 336 -11.15 2.98 24.70
N GLY A 337 -10.64 3.01 23.46
CA GLY A 337 -9.21 3.05 23.12
C GLY A 337 -8.69 1.70 22.82
#